data_05fe39fb6096c57e286179a38a8a2277
#
_entry.id   05fe39fb6096c57e286179a38a8a2277
#
_cell.length_a   1.000
_cell.length_b   1.000
_cell.length_c   1.000
_cell.angle_alpha   90.00
_cell.angle_beta   90.00
_cell.angle_gamma   90.00
#
_symmetry.space_group_name_H-M   'P 1'
#
loop_
_entity.id
_entity.type
_entity.pdbx_description
1 polymer ?
#
loop_
_entity_poly.entity_id
_entity_poly.type
_entity_poly.pdbx_seq_one_letter_code
_entity_poly.pdbx_strand_id
1 'polypeptide(L)'
;MNIKEFFLKSVGEWNSMRSGHSLAFQEFEEIRSKIKISPSKPNDARVIKFLKDNLITTKAVNKAFLISWEAKSEWGEENPNGNSSGESILVPIEVSKTEGKIVRSVGYTEAIQVVSLYKILADGTLIIYSEYSHICTEERIWFISNNLRSRSSVTRSLDSLAILQTSYASEIRSLKK
;
A
#
# COMPACT_ATOMS: atom_id res chain seq x y z
N MET A 1 3.71 -18.50 -3.02
CA MET A 1 4.38 -17.22 -2.70
C MET A 1 4.03 -16.86 -1.27
N ASN A 2 4.99 -16.39 -0.47
CA ASN A 2 4.77 -15.82 0.86
C ASN A 2 4.91 -14.31 0.81
N ILE A 3 4.64 -13.60 1.92
CA ILE A 3 4.65 -12.14 1.97
C ILE A 3 6.03 -11.52 1.69
N LYS A 4 7.09 -12.18 2.14
CA LYS A 4 8.46 -11.74 1.89
C LYS A 4 8.82 -11.82 0.40
N GLU A 5 8.45 -12.93 -0.24
CA GLU A 5 8.63 -13.12 -1.70
C GLU A 5 7.83 -12.09 -2.48
N PHE A 6 6.58 -11.80 -2.06
CA PHE A 6 5.74 -10.78 -2.68
C PHE A 6 6.39 -9.40 -2.64
N PHE A 7 6.86 -8.97 -1.45
CA PHE A 7 7.51 -7.67 -1.32
C PHE A 7 8.87 -7.61 -2.02
N LEU A 8 9.66 -8.67 -2.00
CA LEU A 8 10.91 -8.72 -2.77
C LEU A 8 10.65 -8.61 -4.28
N LYS A 9 9.61 -9.26 -4.78
CA LYS A 9 9.15 -9.10 -6.17
C LYS A 9 8.65 -7.68 -6.45
N SER A 10 8.14 -6.97 -5.44
CA SER A 10 7.68 -5.58 -5.56
C SER A 10 8.80 -4.54 -5.51
N VAL A 11 10.02 -4.89 -5.10
CA VAL A 11 11.16 -3.97 -5.02
C VAL A 11 11.45 -3.36 -6.38
N GLY A 12 11.64 -2.02 -6.43
CA GLY A 12 11.94 -1.25 -7.63
C GLY A 12 11.13 0.03 -7.73
N GLU A 13 11.19 0.64 -8.89
CA GLU A 13 10.46 1.86 -9.22
C GLU A 13 9.29 1.51 -10.16
N TRP A 14 8.12 2.07 -9.88
CA TRP A 14 6.88 1.78 -10.59
C TRP A 14 6.21 3.07 -11.01
N ASN A 15 5.77 3.12 -12.27
CA ASN A 15 4.85 4.14 -12.75
C ASN A 15 3.44 3.59 -12.61
N SER A 16 2.63 4.26 -11.80
CA SER A 16 1.25 3.88 -11.50
C SER A 16 0.28 4.85 -12.15
N MET A 17 -0.74 4.33 -12.77
CA MET A 17 -1.92 5.07 -13.20
C MET A 17 -3.13 4.48 -12.46
N ARG A 18 -3.77 5.30 -11.65
CA ARG A 18 -4.92 4.92 -10.83
C ARG A 18 -6.15 5.71 -11.24
N SER A 19 -7.24 5.02 -11.45
CA SER A 19 -8.57 5.60 -11.51
C SER A 19 -9.31 5.33 -10.20
N GLY A 20 -9.99 6.33 -9.66
CA GLY A 20 -10.78 6.27 -8.45
C GLY A 20 -12.19 6.77 -8.66
N HIS A 21 -13.17 6.12 -8.05
CA HIS A 21 -14.57 6.52 -8.05
C HIS A 21 -15.01 6.71 -6.62
N SER A 22 -15.35 7.93 -6.25
CA SER A 22 -16.02 8.26 -5.00
C SER A 22 -17.51 8.19 -5.21
N LEU A 23 -18.14 7.13 -4.69
CA LEU A 23 -19.59 6.92 -4.84
C LEU A 23 -20.39 7.87 -3.96
N ALA A 24 -19.82 8.26 -2.81
CA ALA A 24 -20.45 9.19 -1.88
C ALA A 24 -20.56 10.60 -2.47
N PHE A 25 -19.59 11.04 -3.27
CA PHE A 25 -19.54 12.38 -3.87
C PHE A 25 -19.82 12.38 -5.36
N GLN A 26 -20.01 11.20 -5.99
CA GLN A 26 -20.19 11.02 -7.43
C GLN A 26 -19.05 11.63 -8.25
N GLU A 27 -17.82 11.49 -7.74
CA GLU A 27 -16.62 12.02 -8.33
C GLU A 27 -15.76 10.92 -8.93
N PHE A 28 -15.06 11.25 -10.00
CA PHE A 28 -14.06 10.41 -10.64
C PHE A 28 -12.70 11.12 -10.57
N GLU A 29 -11.64 10.37 -10.29
CA GLU A 29 -10.29 10.88 -10.18
C GLU A 29 -9.30 10.01 -10.96
N GLU A 30 -8.39 10.63 -11.68
CA GLU A 30 -7.21 9.97 -12.26
C GLU A 30 -5.93 10.50 -11.60
N ILE A 31 -5.08 9.58 -11.14
CA ILE A 31 -3.82 9.91 -10.48
C ILE A 31 -2.69 9.14 -11.13
N ARG A 32 -1.65 9.84 -11.53
CA ARG A 32 -0.37 9.27 -11.92
C ARG A 32 0.62 9.40 -10.79
N SER A 33 1.31 8.29 -10.46
CA SER A 33 2.27 8.27 -9.38
C SER A 33 3.55 7.55 -9.79
N LYS A 34 4.67 8.03 -9.24
CA LYS A 34 5.90 7.27 -9.20
C LYS A 34 6.03 6.67 -7.80
N ILE A 35 6.16 5.35 -7.74
CA ILE A 35 6.26 4.61 -6.49
C ILE A 35 7.61 3.92 -6.46
N LYS A 36 8.36 4.08 -5.38
CA LYS A 36 9.61 3.38 -5.15
C LYS A 36 9.49 2.50 -3.92
N ILE A 37 9.82 1.23 -4.10
CA ILE A 37 9.83 0.24 -3.03
C ILE A 37 11.26 -0.28 -2.88
N SER A 38 11.82 -0.18 -1.69
CA SER A 38 13.16 -0.66 -1.38
C SER A 38 13.19 -1.45 -0.08
N PRO A 39 14.00 -2.52 0.01
CA PRO A 39 14.20 -3.21 1.28
C PRO A 39 14.97 -2.29 2.23
N SER A 40 14.53 -2.26 3.49
CA SER A 40 15.29 -1.58 4.54
C SER A 40 16.48 -2.43 4.99
N LYS A 41 17.55 -1.76 5.42
CA LYS A 41 18.67 -2.42 6.11
C LYS A 41 18.22 -2.84 7.52
N PRO A 42 18.73 -3.96 8.07
CA PRO A 42 18.37 -4.41 9.42
C PRO A 42 18.64 -3.37 10.52
N ASN A 43 19.62 -2.48 10.31
CA ASN A 43 20.06 -1.47 11.29
C ASN A 43 19.55 -0.05 10.92
N ASP A 44 18.56 0.09 10.04
CA ASP A 44 17.99 1.41 9.73
C ASP A 44 17.35 1.98 11.00
N ALA A 45 17.90 3.10 11.48
CA ALA A 45 17.48 3.74 12.71
C ALA A 45 15.98 4.13 12.71
N ARG A 46 15.43 4.46 11.52
CA ARG A 46 14.01 4.78 11.35
C ARG A 46 13.14 3.56 11.60
N VAL A 47 13.56 2.40 11.08
CA VAL A 47 12.84 1.13 11.27
C VAL A 47 12.93 0.69 12.72
N ILE A 48 14.12 0.76 13.33
CA ILE A 48 14.30 0.40 14.75
C ILE A 48 13.43 1.27 15.65
N LYS A 49 13.43 2.59 15.42
CA LYS A 49 12.57 3.52 16.15
C LYS A 49 11.10 3.16 15.96
N PHE A 50 10.67 2.98 14.70
CA PHE A 50 9.29 2.62 14.37
C PHE A 50 8.83 1.32 15.08
N LEU A 51 9.65 0.27 15.07
CA LEU A 51 9.35 -0.98 15.76
C LEU A 51 9.23 -0.80 17.27
N LYS A 52 10.13 0.00 17.86
CA LYS A 52 10.13 0.30 19.28
C LYS A 52 8.90 1.09 19.72
N ASP A 53 8.57 2.15 18.96
CA ASP A 53 7.40 3.00 19.23
C ASP A 53 6.08 2.21 19.13
N ASN A 54 6.09 1.09 18.39
CA ASN A 54 4.94 0.22 18.17
C ASN A 54 4.94 -1.04 19.03
N LEU A 55 5.86 -1.17 19.97
CA LEU A 55 6.03 -2.35 20.84
C LEU A 55 6.19 -3.67 20.05
N ILE A 56 6.72 -3.57 18.81
CA ILE A 56 6.97 -4.74 17.96
C ILE A 56 8.37 -5.27 18.27
N THR A 57 8.44 -6.52 18.71
CA THR A 57 9.73 -7.17 18.96
C THR A 57 10.47 -7.41 17.65
N THR A 58 11.73 -6.99 17.56
CA THR A 58 12.58 -7.15 16.38
C THR A 58 12.72 -8.61 15.92
N LYS A 59 12.56 -9.58 16.85
CA LYS A 59 12.57 -11.02 16.54
C LYS A 59 11.40 -11.47 15.65
N ALA A 60 10.27 -10.74 15.67
CA ALA A 60 9.10 -11.04 14.83
C ALA A 60 9.21 -10.46 13.41
N VAL A 61 10.24 -9.64 13.14
CA VAL A 61 10.38 -8.90 11.89
C VAL A 61 11.51 -9.48 11.06
N ASN A 62 11.16 -10.19 10.00
CA ASN A 62 12.15 -10.75 9.07
C ASN A 62 12.72 -9.70 8.11
N LYS A 63 11.92 -8.74 7.66
CA LYS A 63 12.31 -7.62 6.78
C LYS A 63 11.34 -6.46 6.93
N ALA A 64 11.85 -5.24 6.73
CA ALA A 64 11.06 -4.04 6.54
C ALA A 64 11.30 -3.49 5.13
N PHE A 65 10.35 -2.72 4.64
CA PHE A 65 10.41 -2.06 3.34
C PHE A 65 10.12 -0.57 3.50
N LEU A 66 10.80 0.23 2.69
CA LEU A 66 10.54 1.67 2.55
C LEU A 66 9.76 1.86 1.25
N ILE A 67 8.66 2.57 1.33
CA ILE A 67 7.85 2.95 0.18
C ILE A 67 7.83 4.46 0.14
N SER A 68 8.22 5.04 -1.00
CA SER A 68 8.02 6.46 -1.27
C SER A 68 7.19 6.64 -2.51
N TRP A 69 6.44 7.73 -2.58
CA TRP A 69 5.61 8.04 -3.74
C TRP A 69 5.59 9.53 -4.02
N GLU A 70 5.44 9.84 -5.30
CA GLU A 70 5.13 11.16 -5.84
C GLU A 70 3.93 11.01 -6.74
N ALA A 71 2.82 11.66 -6.41
CA ALA A 71 1.57 11.58 -7.14
C ALA A 71 1.20 12.95 -7.71
N LYS A 72 0.63 12.93 -8.94
CA LYS A 72 0.04 14.09 -9.61
C LYS A 72 -1.40 13.73 -9.97
N SER A 73 -2.33 14.59 -9.59
CA SER A 73 -3.71 14.51 -10.08
C SER A 73 -3.79 15.21 -11.44
N GLU A 74 -4.45 14.61 -12.42
CA GLU A 74 -4.63 15.24 -13.75
C GLU A 74 -5.73 16.31 -13.74
N TRP A 75 -6.57 16.35 -12.71
CA TRP A 75 -7.73 17.24 -12.59
C TRP A 75 -7.47 18.51 -11.78
N GLY A 76 -6.24 19.01 -11.72
CA GLY A 76 -5.98 20.12 -10.83
C GLY A 76 -4.85 21.07 -11.17
N GLU A 77 -4.94 21.83 -12.25
CA GLU A 77 -4.20 23.10 -12.32
C GLU A 77 -4.72 24.11 -11.28
N GLU A 78 -5.95 23.98 -10.81
CA GLU A 78 -6.58 24.83 -9.79
C GLU A 78 -6.42 24.34 -8.34
N ASN A 79 -5.89 23.13 -8.12
CA ASN A 79 -5.70 22.61 -6.78
C ASN A 79 -4.23 22.73 -6.38
N PRO A 80 -3.82 23.71 -5.57
CA PRO A 80 -2.43 23.87 -5.12
C PRO A 80 -1.89 22.67 -4.34
N ASN A 81 -2.77 21.75 -3.91
CA ASN A 81 -2.44 20.48 -3.27
C ASN A 81 -2.46 19.27 -4.26
N GLY A 82 -2.56 19.48 -5.56
CA GLY A 82 -2.66 18.42 -6.57
C GLY A 82 -1.43 17.50 -6.69
N ASN A 83 -0.31 17.87 -6.08
CA ASN A 83 0.87 17.03 -5.97
C ASN A 83 0.96 16.51 -4.54
N SER A 84 0.90 15.20 -4.36
CA SER A 84 1.14 14.58 -3.07
C SER A 84 2.39 13.71 -3.13
N SER A 85 3.24 13.82 -2.13
CA SER A 85 4.39 12.95 -1.96
C SER A 85 4.47 12.46 -0.52
N GLY A 86 5.06 11.30 -0.31
CA GLY A 86 5.21 10.76 1.03
C GLY A 86 6.12 9.55 1.06
N GLU A 87 6.39 9.13 2.28
CA GLU A 87 7.16 7.91 2.58
C GLU A 87 6.44 7.10 3.64
N SER A 88 6.57 5.80 3.59
CA SER A 88 6.08 4.88 4.61
C SER A 88 7.06 3.76 4.86
N ILE A 89 7.21 3.39 6.12
CA ILE A 89 7.85 2.14 6.53
C ILE A 89 6.77 1.08 6.57
N LEU A 90 7.03 -0.05 5.95
CA LEU A 90 6.13 -1.18 5.90
C LEU A 90 6.81 -2.41 6.48
N VAL A 91 6.19 -2.98 7.51
CA VAL A 91 6.70 -4.15 8.23
C VAL A 91 5.70 -5.28 8.15
N PRO A 92 5.94 -6.32 7.33
CA PRO A 92 5.14 -7.53 7.34
C PRO A 92 5.51 -8.41 8.54
N ILE A 93 4.50 -8.89 9.25
CA ILE A 93 4.59 -9.83 10.37
C ILE A 93 3.83 -11.09 9.97
N GLU A 94 4.54 -12.19 9.77
CA GLU A 94 3.97 -13.47 9.37
C GLU A 94 3.32 -14.16 10.59
N VAL A 95 2.08 -14.60 10.44
CA VAL A 95 1.38 -15.48 11.39
C VAL A 95 1.34 -16.91 10.83
N SER A 96 1.17 -17.02 9.52
CA SER A 96 1.28 -18.28 8.76
C SER A 96 2.01 -18.02 7.45
N LYS A 97 2.18 -19.05 6.62
CA LYS A 97 2.82 -18.93 5.30
C LYS A 97 2.12 -17.91 4.38
N THR A 98 0.79 -17.78 4.52
CA THR A 98 -0.04 -16.96 3.62
C THR A 98 -0.80 -15.84 4.31
N GLU A 99 -0.75 -15.74 5.63
CA GLU A 99 -1.53 -14.77 6.40
C GLU A 99 -0.68 -14.11 7.48
N GLY A 100 -1.03 -12.89 7.82
CA GLY A 100 -0.38 -12.15 8.90
C GLY A 100 -0.84 -10.70 8.96
N LYS A 101 0.05 -9.83 9.44
CA LYS A 101 -0.21 -8.40 9.62
C LYS A 101 0.81 -7.58 8.85
N ILE A 102 0.40 -6.40 8.41
CA ILE A 102 1.29 -5.37 7.87
C ILE A 102 1.13 -4.14 8.76
N VAL A 103 2.24 -3.68 9.33
CA VAL A 103 2.29 -2.43 10.09
C VAL A 103 2.92 -1.37 9.21
N ARG A 104 2.26 -0.22 9.08
CA ARG A 104 2.70 0.93 8.27
C ARG A 104 2.91 2.15 9.15
N SER A 105 3.98 2.92 8.92
CA SER A 105 4.27 4.14 9.69
C SER A 105 3.31 5.30 9.39
N VAL A 106 2.72 5.30 8.17
CA VAL A 106 1.73 6.27 7.70
C VAL A 106 0.70 5.54 6.87
N GLY A 107 -0.59 5.83 7.07
CA GLY A 107 -1.66 5.34 6.21
C GLY A 107 -1.64 6.06 4.85
N TYR A 108 -2.29 5.48 3.85
CA TYR A 108 -2.35 6.02 2.48
C TYR A 108 -3.08 7.38 2.41
N THR A 109 -4.02 7.62 3.32
CA THR A 109 -4.87 8.81 3.40
C THR A 109 -4.71 9.57 4.72
N GLU A 110 -3.92 9.04 5.67
CA GLU A 110 -3.92 9.55 7.04
C GLU A 110 -2.53 9.49 7.65
N ALA A 111 -2.17 10.51 8.42
CA ALA A 111 -0.91 10.60 9.17
C ALA A 111 -0.85 9.63 10.37
N ILE A 112 -1.72 8.61 10.41
CA ILE A 112 -1.86 7.68 11.52
C ILE A 112 -1.35 6.30 11.11
N GLN A 113 -0.66 5.67 12.04
CA GLN A 113 -0.21 4.29 11.91
C GLN A 113 -1.39 3.34 11.72
N VAL A 114 -1.29 2.49 10.70
CA VAL A 114 -2.30 1.49 10.36
C VAL A 114 -1.74 0.08 10.52
N VAL A 115 -2.47 -0.76 11.24
CA VAL A 115 -2.25 -2.21 11.25
C VAL A 115 -3.28 -2.86 10.35
N SER A 116 -2.82 -3.52 9.31
CA SER A 116 -3.66 -4.20 8.34
C SER A 116 -3.48 -5.71 8.46
N LEU A 117 -4.53 -6.47 8.21
CA LEU A 117 -4.43 -7.92 7.99
C LEU A 117 -4.07 -8.18 6.54
N TYR A 118 -3.31 -9.23 6.26
CA TYR A 118 -3.08 -9.66 4.89
C TYR A 118 -3.33 -11.16 4.71
N LYS A 119 -3.66 -11.50 3.47
CA LYS A 119 -3.74 -12.88 2.99
C LYS A 119 -3.18 -12.97 1.57
N ILE A 120 -2.42 -14.03 1.29
CA ILE A 120 -1.94 -14.35 -0.05
C ILE A 120 -2.74 -15.54 -0.57
N LEU A 121 -3.39 -15.36 -1.71
CA LEU A 121 -4.17 -16.38 -2.38
C LEU A 121 -3.27 -17.38 -3.13
N ALA A 122 -3.85 -18.48 -3.59
CA ALA A 122 -3.14 -19.54 -4.31
C ALA A 122 -2.49 -19.06 -5.61
N ASP A 123 -3.10 -18.08 -6.29
CA ASP A 123 -2.58 -17.43 -7.49
C ASP A 123 -1.49 -16.39 -7.22
N GLY A 124 -1.17 -16.14 -5.94
CA GLY A 124 -0.19 -15.15 -5.51
C GLY A 124 -0.75 -13.75 -5.33
N THR A 125 -2.05 -13.53 -5.45
CA THR A 125 -2.70 -12.24 -5.15
C THR A 125 -2.56 -11.94 -3.66
N LEU A 126 -2.05 -10.75 -3.34
CA LEU A 126 -2.01 -10.20 -1.99
C LEU A 126 -3.31 -9.44 -1.73
N ILE A 127 -4.04 -9.84 -0.71
CA ILE A 127 -5.18 -9.09 -0.17
C ILE A 127 -4.72 -8.40 1.11
N ILE A 128 -5.04 -7.12 1.26
CA ILE A 128 -4.80 -6.32 2.46
C ILE A 128 -6.14 -5.78 2.93
N TYR A 129 -6.45 -6.02 4.18
CA TYR A 129 -7.63 -5.52 4.85
C TYR A 129 -7.24 -4.55 5.95
N SER A 130 -7.70 -3.31 5.86
CA SER A 130 -7.41 -2.23 6.80
C SER A 130 -8.70 -1.68 7.35
N GLU A 131 -8.78 -1.55 8.67
CA GLU A 131 -9.88 -0.85 9.34
C GLU A 131 -9.36 0.45 9.94
N TYR A 132 -10.11 1.50 9.78
CA TYR A 132 -9.83 2.79 10.36
C TYR A 132 -11.12 3.53 10.70
N SER A 133 -11.30 3.90 11.98
CA SER A 133 -12.49 4.58 12.46
C SER A 133 -13.79 3.86 12.02
N HIS A 134 -14.57 4.45 11.14
CA HIS A 134 -15.84 3.93 10.63
C HIS A 134 -15.77 3.36 9.21
N ILE A 135 -14.56 3.16 8.70
CA ILE A 135 -14.35 2.62 7.35
C ILE A 135 -13.43 1.39 7.35
N CYS A 136 -13.65 0.52 6.38
CA CYS A 136 -12.72 -0.54 6.04
C CYS A 136 -12.35 -0.48 4.56
N THR A 137 -11.11 -0.86 4.27
CA THR A 137 -10.61 -0.91 2.89
C THR A 137 -10.04 -2.30 2.64
N GLU A 138 -10.50 -2.94 1.57
CA GLU A 138 -9.90 -4.13 1.00
C GLU A 138 -9.10 -3.73 -0.24
N GLU A 139 -7.81 -4.03 -0.24
CA GLU A 139 -6.92 -3.88 -1.39
C GLU A 139 -6.52 -5.24 -1.92
N ARG A 140 -6.48 -5.39 -3.23
CA ARG A 140 -5.95 -6.57 -3.93
C ARG A 140 -4.83 -6.14 -4.84
N ILE A 141 -3.68 -6.84 -4.75
CA ILE A 141 -2.50 -6.55 -5.57
C ILE A 141 -2.03 -7.87 -6.19
N TRP A 142 -1.90 -7.89 -7.51
CA TRP A 142 -1.44 -9.09 -8.22
C TRP A 142 -0.47 -8.74 -9.34
N PHE A 143 0.43 -9.66 -9.63
CA PHE A 143 1.39 -9.53 -10.71
C PHE A 143 0.87 -10.20 -11.97
N ILE A 144 0.77 -9.43 -13.06
CA ILE A 144 0.48 -9.94 -14.41
C ILE A 144 1.78 -10.47 -15.03
N SER A 145 2.90 -9.79 -14.76
CA SER A 145 4.25 -10.21 -15.13
C SER A 145 5.27 -9.71 -14.08
N ASN A 146 6.56 -9.92 -14.31
CA ASN A 146 7.59 -9.37 -13.43
C ASN A 146 7.63 -7.83 -13.42
N ASN A 147 7.15 -7.19 -14.51
CA ASN A 147 7.24 -5.75 -14.71
C ASN A 147 5.86 -5.08 -14.80
N LEU A 148 4.79 -5.83 -14.61
CA LEU A 148 3.42 -5.33 -14.64
C LEU A 148 2.65 -5.93 -13.48
N ARG A 149 2.06 -5.08 -12.63
CA ARG A 149 1.12 -5.48 -11.59
C ARG A 149 -0.10 -4.59 -11.60
N SER A 150 -1.19 -5.10 -11.08
CA SER A 150 -2.43 -4.34 -10.90
C SER A 150 -2.82 -4.32 -9.44
N ARG A 151 -3.58 -3.28 -9.09
CA ARG A 151 -4.15 -3.09 -7.77
C ARG A 151 -5.61 -2.68 -7.92
N SER A 152 -6.47 -3.22 -7.08
CA SER A 152 -7.82 -2.71 -6.88
C SER A 152 -8.07 -2.46 -5.41
N SER A 153 -8.91 -1.49 -5.08
CA SER A 153 -9.36 -1.26 -3.71
C SER A 153 -10.85 -0.95 -3.66
N VAL A 154 -11.47 -1.34 -2.55
CA VAL A 154 -12.86 -1.05 -2.22
C VAL A 154 -12.89 -0.56 -0.78
N THR A 155 -13.37 0.66 -0.57
CA THR A 155 -13.59 1.23 0.76
C THR A 155 -15.08 1.23 1.07
N ARG A 156 -15.43 0.74 2.26
CA ARG A 156 -16.80 0.61 2.77
C ARG A 156 -16.95 1.33 4.10
N SER A 157 -18.17 1.80 4.38
CA SER A 157 -18.59 2.14 5.73
C SER A 157 -18.72 0.87 6.57
N LEU A 158 -18.20 0.86 7.79
CA LEU A 158 -18.43 -0.23 8.75
C LEU A 158 -19.85 -0.24 9.29
N ASP A 159 -20.48 0.93 9.38
CA ASP A 159 -21.82 1.07 9.97
C ASP A 159 -22.93 0.60 9.01
N SER A 160 -22.83 0.98 7.73
CA SER A 160 -23.86 0.70 6.72
C SER A 160 -23.48 -0.35 5.69
N LEU A 161 -22.21 -0.77 5.67
CA LEU A 161 -21.60 -1.63 4.63
C LEU A 161 -21.65 -1.04 3.21
N ALA A 162 -22.08 0.21 3.08
CA ALA A 162 -22.15 0.90 1.80
C ALA A 162 -20.74 1.08 1.22
N ILE A 163 -20.62 0.91 -0.08
CA ILE A 163 -19.36 1.20 -0.79
C ILE A 163 -19.24 2.71 -0.91
N LEU A 164 -18.17 3.26 -0.36
CA LEU A 164 -17.84 4.69 -0.40
C LEU A 164 -16.97 5.05 -1.58
N GLN A 165 -15.97 4.19 -1.85
CA GLN A 165 -14.98 4.42 -2.89
C GLN A 165 -14.50 3.10 -3.48
N THR A 166 -14.20 3.13 -4.78
CA THR A 166 -13.49 2.06 -5.48
C THR A 166 -12.33 2.65 -6.24
N SER A 167 -11.25 1.89 -6.41
CA SER A 167 -10.16 2.29 -7.31
C SER A 167 -9.53 1.10 -8.01
N TYR A 168 -8.92 1.38 -9.15
CA TYR A 168 -8.10 0.44 -9.91
C TYR A 168 -6.81 1.13 -10.33
N ALA A 169 -5.69 0.43 -10.23
CA ALA A 169 -4.40 0.94 -10.70
C ALA A 169 -3.67 -0.11 -11.53
N SER A 170 -3.06 0.35 -12.61
CA SER A 170 -2.07 -0.38 -13.40
C SER A 170 -0.69 0.19 -13.10
N GLU A 171 0.27 -0.68 -12.76
CA GLU A 171 1.60 -0.27 -12.32
C GLU A 171 2.67 -0.97 -13.17
N ILE A 172 3.48 -0.18 -13.87
CA ILE A 172 4.54 -0.64 -14.76
C ILE A 172 5.90 -0.33 -14.13
N ARG A 173 6.77 -1.32 -14.03
CA ARG A 173 8.12 -1.16 -13.49
C ARG A 173 8.97 -0.31 -14.41
N SER A 174 9.63 0.70 -13.85
CA SER A 174 10.68 1.46 -14.57
C SER A 174 11.91 0.59 -14.72
N LEU A 175 12.24 0.23 -15.95
CA LEU A 175 13.49 -0.45 -16.26
C LEU A 175 14.55 0.65 -16.45
N LYS A 176 15.57 0.67 -15.59
CA LYS A 176 16.74 1.53 -15.84
C LYS A 176 17.39 1.04 -17.14
N LYS A 177 17.54 1.95 -18.08
CA LYS A 177 18.40 1.75 -19.25
C LYS A 177 19.86 1.68 -18.81
#